data_1902fdc59236fd3c9f40d2a8505c8121
#
_entry.id   1902fdc59236fd3c9f40d2a8505c8121
#
_cell.length_a   1.000
_cell.length_b   1.000
_cell.length_c   1.000
_cell.angle_alpha   90.00
_cell.angle_beta   90.00
_cell.angle_gamma   90.00
#
_symmetry.space_group_name_H-M   'P 1'
#
loop_
_entity.id
_entity.type
_entity.pdbx_description
1 polymer ?
#
loop_
_entity_poly.entity_id
_entity_poly.type
_entity_poly.pdbx_seq_one_letter_code
_entity_poly.pdbx_strand_id
1 'polypeptide(L)'
;EKGTELKIVGYDYMTDGIVHLYQVTAGEETGYISGEYTASTQEAAIEAYDRFGVYMIHAGRADRFGGGDGESLDYYPRQKASFENNVMPEHVYALYLTCDPDVLGNIDAYIAYAKTTKINAFVVNIMDGTSIGYDSEVFRKYSPTADSYANNTQEEYKTCIQKIKDAGFYVIGRLTTFNDSFFVSDHP
;
A
#
# COMPACT_ATOMS: atom_id res chain seq x y z
N GLU A 1 -25.76 -1.87 12.17
CA GLU A 1 -25.00 -0.72 11.65
C GLU A 1 -23.66 -0.60 12.35
N LYS A 2 -22.79 0.16 11.78
CA LYS A 2 -21.47 0.43 12.31
C LYS A 2 -21.55 1.27 13.59
N GLY A 3 -20.81 0.85 14.61
CA GLY A 3 -20.86 1.45 15.95
C GLY A 3 -22.04 0.99 16.81
N THR A 4 -22.79 -0.02 16.35
CA THR A 4 -23.86 -0.61 17.16
C THR A 4 -23.24 -1.37 18.34
N GLU A 5 -23.69 -1.05 19.53
CA GLU A 5 -23.30 -1.81 20.74
C GLU A 5 -23.98 -3.17 20.73
N LEU A 6 -23.18 -4.21 20.94
CA LEU A 6 -23.62 -5.61 20.94
C LEU A 6 -23.37 -6.24 22.31
N LYS A 7 -24.33 -6.99 22.81
CA LYS A 7 -24.14 -7.82 24.00
C LYS A 7 -23.94 -9.27 23.61
N ILE A 8 -22.80 -9.85 23.97
CA ILE A 8 -22.55 -11.28 23.78
C ILE A 8 -23.44 -12.07 24.72
N VAL A 9 -24.21 -12.99 24.14
CA VAL A 9 -25.13 -13.87 24.87
C VAL A 9 -24.79 -15.37 24.71
N GLY A 10 -23.89 -15.69 23.77
CA GLY A 10 -23.44 -17.06 23.51
C GLY A 10 -22.26 -17.10 22.54
N TYR A 11 -21.78 -18.30 22.34
CA TYR A 11 -20.64 -18.59 21.46
C TYR A 11 -20.97 -19.79 20.59
N ASP A 12 -20.59 -19.72 19.30
CA ASP A 12 -20.56 -20.86 18.42
C ASP A 12 -19.09 -21.28 18.20
N TYR A 13 -18.80 -22.56 18.42
CA TYR A 13 -17.46 -23.11 18.37
C TYR A 13 -17.32 -24.01 17.15
N MET A 14 -16.17 -23.89 16.47
CA MET A 14 -15.76 -24.90 15.49
C MET A 14 -15.35 -26.21 16.20
N THR A 15 -15.23 -27.29 15.43
CA THR A 15 -14.84 -28.62 15.94
C THR A 15 -13.43 -28.64 16.57
N ASP A 16 -12.61 -27.64 16.30
CA ASP A 16 -11.30 -27.42 16.90
C ASP A 16 -11.34 -26.67 18.23
N GLY A 17 -12.52 -26.27 18.69
CA GLY A 17 -12.72 -25.52 19.94
C GLY A 17 -12.49 -24.02 19.81
N ILE A 18 -12.25 -23.50 18.60
CA ILE A 18 -12.11 -22.07 18.34
C ILE A 18 -13.49 -21.43 18.21
N VAL A 19 -13.67 -20.27 18.84
CA VAL A 19 -14.90 -19.48 18.69
C VAL A 19 -15.00 -18.98 17.25
N HIS A 20 -16.03 -19.46 16.54
CA HIS A 20 -16.28 -19.06 15.15
C HIS A 20 -17.17 -17.82 15.09
N LEU A 21 -18.26 -17.82 15.87
CA LEU A 21 -19.21 -16.72 15.90
C LEU A 21 -19.58 -16.37 17.35
N TYR A 22 -19.80 -15.09 17.60
CA TYR A 22 -20.48 -14.63 18.80
C TYR A 22 -21.98 -14.58 18.56
N GLN A 23 -22.77 -15.20 19.42
CA GLN A 23 -24.18 -14.92 19.48
C GLN A 23 -24.37 -13.61 20.25
N VAL A 24 -25.02 -12.65 19.62
CA VAL A 24 -25.13 -11.29 20.15
C VAL A 24 -26.57 -10.77 20.09
N THR A 25 -26.86 -9.83 20.97
CA THR A 25 -28.11 -9.05 20.88
C THR A 25 -27.80 -7.58 20.64
N ALA A 26 -28.62 -6.95 19.80
CA ALA A 26 -28.63 -5.51 19.51
C ALA A 26 -30.05 -5.00 19.77
N GLY A 27 -30.31 -4.44 20.94
CA GLY A 27 -31.68 -4.15 21.38
C GLY A 27 -32.48 -5.43 21.53
N GLU A 28 -33.59 -5.56 20.79
CA GLU A 28 -34.46 -6.74 20.81
C GLU A 28 -34.06 -7.82 19.79
N GLU A 29 -33.15 -7.52 18.88
CA GLU A 29 -32.72 -8.44 17.84
C GLU A 29 -31.59 -9.34 18.37
N THR A 30 -31.62 -10.61 17.97
CA THR A 30 -30.57 -11.60 18.26
C THR A 30 -30.01 -12.14 16.95
N GLY A 31 -28.69 -12.26 16.86
CA GLY A 31 -28.01 -12.75 15.66
C GLY A 31 -26.62 -13.30 15.97
N TYR A 32 -25.90 -13.64 14.92
CA TYR A 32 -24.52 -14.11 15.00
C TYR A 32 -23.60 -13.18 14.26
N ILE A 33 -22.42 -12.94 14.82
CA ILE A 33 -21.39 -12.10 14.23
C ILE A 33 -20.01 -12.73 14.44
N SER A 34 -19.15 -12.65 13.44
CA SER A 34 -17.75 -13.00 13.61
C SER A 34 -17.04 -11.98 14.49
N GLY A 35 -16.16 -12.44 15.36
CA GLY A 35 -15.32 -11.60 16.20
C GLY A 35 -14.44 -10.62 15.43
N GLU A 36 -14.13 -10.95 14.18
CA GLU A 36 -13.36 -10.09 13.26
C GLU A 36 -14.04 -8.76 12.97
N TYR A 37 -15.38 -8.71 13.07
CA TYR A 37 -16.19 -7.52 12.82
C TYR A 37 -16.56 -6.77 14.10
N THR A 38 -15.91 -7.11 15.21
CA THR A 38 -16.20 -6.53 16.52
C THR A 38 -14.97 -5.92 17.14
N ALA A 39 -15.18 -4.97 18.05
CA ALA A 39 -14.14 -4.43 18.90
C ALA A 39 -14.63 -4.44 20.35
N SER A 40 -13.73 -4.61 21.32
CA SER A 40 -14.07 -4.72 22.74
C SER A 40 -14.48 -3.40 23.37
N THR A 41 -14.11 -2.27 22.73
CA THR A 41 -14.47 -0.93 23.21
C THR A 41 -14.84 -0.04 22.03
N GLN A 42 -15.56 1.04 22.33
CA GLN A 42 -15.92 2.03 21.31
C GLN A 42 -14.69 2.70 20.70
N GLU A 43 -13.69 3.00 21.52
CA GLU A 43 -12.42 3.61 21.07
C GLU A 43 -11.69 2.67 20.11
N ALA A 44 -11.59 1.38 20.44
CA ALA A 44 -10.98 0.38 19.56
C ALA A 44 -11.77 0.21 18.26
N ALA A 45 -13.09 0.31 18.29
CA ALA A 45 -13.93 0.25 17.10
C ALA A 45 -13.72 1.46 16.19
N ILE A 46 -13.65 2.67 16.76
CA ILE A 46 -13.36 3.91 16.02
C ILE A 46 -11.96 3.83 15.41
N GLU A 47 -10.96 3.45 16.21
CA GLU A 47 -9.58 3.32 15.76
C GLU A 47 -9.45 2.28 14.63
N ALA A 48 -10.04 1.11 14.78
CA ALA A 48 -10.06 0.08 13.75
C ALA A 48 -10.74 0.58 12.48
N TYR A 49 -11.84 1.31 12.61
CA TYR A 49 -12.55 1.86 11.47
C TYR A 49 -11.78 2.94 10.72
N ASP A 50 -11.22 3.91 11.42
CA ASP A 50 -10.48 5.01 10.80
C ASP A 50 -9.21 4.51 10.11
N ARG A 51 -8.57 3.49 10.69
CA ARG A 51 -7.41 2.82 10.08
C ARG A 51 -7.78 1.93 8.89
N PHE A 52 -8.97 1.35 8.88
CA PHE A 52 -9.36 0.27 7.99
C PHE A 52 -10.72 0.47 7.32
N GLY A 53 -11.10 1.70 7.05
CA GLY A 53 -12.37 1.97 6.37
C GLY A 53 -12.58 1.20 5.06
N VAL A 54 -11.51 0.60 4.53
CA VAL A 54 -11.53 -0.24 3.31
C VAL A 54 -11.22 -1.71 3.62
N TYR A 55 -10.78 -2.02 4.83
CA TYR A 55 -10.25 -3.30 5.24
C TYR A 55 -11.21 -4.48 4.99
N MET A 56 -12.44 -4.34 5.44
CA MET A 56 -13.46 -5.39 5.28
C MET A 56 -13.79 -5.70 3.82
N ILE A 57 -13.60 -4.73 2.93
CA ILE A 57 -13.78 -4.92 1.49
C ILE A 57 -12.65 -5.80 0.93
N HIS A 58 -11.45 -5.70 1.46
CA HIS A 58 -10.30 -6.49 1.03
C HIS A 58 -10.38 -7.93 1.55
N ALA A 59 -10.65 -8.15 2.83
CA ALA A 59 -10.83 -9.48 3.40
C ALA A 59 -11.93 -10.27 2.67
N GLY A 60 -13.09 -9.66 2.43
CA GLY A 60 -14.18 -10.30 1.67
C GLY A 60 -13.88 -10.51 0.17
N ARG A 61 -12.81 -9.91 -0.37
CA ARG A 61 -12.37 -10.11 -1.75
C ARG A 61 -11.31 -11.18 -1.91
N ALA A 62 -10.54 -11.49 -0.87
CA ALA A 62 -9.47 -12.48 -0.94
C ALA A 62 -9.98 -13.83 -1.42
N ASP A 63 -11.03 -14.35 -0.84
CA ASP A 63 -11.66 -15.62 -1.26
C ASP A 63 -12.28 -15.55 -2.66
N ARG A 64 -12.80 -14.40 -3.03
CA ARG A 64 -13.51 -14.22 -4.30
C ARG A 64 -12.58 -14.18 -5.52
N PHE A 65 -11.35 -13.73 -5.33
CA PHE A 65 -10.37 -13.54 -6.42
C PHE A 65 -9.19 -14.51 -6.36
N GLY A 66 -9.24 -15.52 -5.47
CA GLY A 66 -8.18 -16.53 -5.34
C GLY A 66 -6.86 -15.95 -4.81
N GLY A 67 -6.86 -14.72 -4.33
CA GLY A 67 -5.77 -14.17 -3.54
C GLY A 67 -5.72 -14.94 -2.23
N GLY A 68 -4.51 -15.29 -1.77
CA GLY A 68 -4.34 -15.94 -0.48
C GLY A 68 -5.04 -15.16 0.62
N ASP A 69 -5.45 -15.88 1.62
CA ASP A 69 -5.94 -15.36 2.88
C ASP A 69 -4.94 -14.34 3.43
N GLY A 70 -5.29 -13.07 3.37
CA GLY A 70 -4.53 -11.98 3.95
C GLY A 70 -4.64 -11.89 5.49
N GLU A 71 -5.10 -12.97 6.13
CA GLU A 71 -5.50 -13.04 7.53
C GLU A 71 -4.56 -12.29 8.46
N SER A 72 -3.28 -12.60 8.44
CA SER A 72 -2.31 -11.95 9.32
C SER A 72 -1.90 -10.53 8.88
N LEU A 73 -2.21 -10.14 7.65
CA LEU A 73 -1.84 -8.83 7.09
C LEU A 73 -3.01 -7.84 7.17
N ASP A 74 -4.22 -8.32 6.99
CA ASP A 74 -5.41 -7.50 6.87
C ASP A 74 -6.14 -7.32 8.20
N TYR A 75 -6.03 -8.27 9.13
CA TYR A 75 -6.69 -8.21 10.45
C TYR A 75 -5.93 -7.38 11.49
N TYR A 76 -4.66 -7.09 11.27
CA TYR A 76 -3.87 -6.28 12.20
C TYR A 76 -3.62 -4.88 11.67
N PRO A 77 -4.17 -3.88 12.34
CA PRO A 77 -3.94 -2.49 11.99
C PRO A 77 -2.46 -2.16 11.99
N ARG A 78 -1.96 -1.71 10.83
CA ARG A 78 -0.64 -1.11 10.75
C ARG A 78 -0.80 0.40 10.75
N GLN A 79 -0.06 1.04 11.63
CA GLN A 79 0.04 2.49 11.59
C GLN A 79 0.61 2.90 10.24
N LYS A 80 -0.14 3.69 9.48
CA LYS A 80 0.39 4.27 8.24
C LYS A 80 1.55 5.19 8.58
N ALA A 81 2.68 5.02 7.90
CA ALA A 81 3.74 6.00 7.98
C ALA A 81 3.22 7.34 7.48
N SER A 82 3.43 8.39 8.25
CA SER A 82 3.17 9.76 7.83
C SER A 82 4.49 10.44 7.49
N PHE A 83 4.52 11.15 6.38
CA PHE A 83 5.71 11.86 5.91
C PHE A 83 5.36 13.34 5.80
N GLU A 84 5.96 14.17 6.66
CA GLU A 84 5.71 15.62 6.69
C GLU A 84 5.97 16.31 5.35
N ASN A 85 6.94 15.79 4.60
CA ASN A 85 7.36 16.34 3.31
C ASN A 85 6.82 15.57 2.09
N ASN A 86 5.84 14.71 2.28
CA ASN A 86 5.17 13.97 1.20
C ASN A 86 3.74 13.59 1.61
N VAL A 87 2.92 14.60 1.86
CA VAL A 87 1.55 14.42 2.30
C VAL A 87 0.64 14.12 1.11
N MET A 88 -0.11 13.01 1.20
CA MET A 88 -1.05 12.64 0.15
C MET A 88 -2.23 13.61 0.11
N PRO A 89 -2.52 14.23 -1.05
CA PRO A 89 -3.68 15.08 -1.20
C PRO A 89 -5.00 14.26 -1.15
N GLU A 90 -6.10 14.91 -0.84
CA GLU A 90 -7.44 14.29 -0.79
C GLU A 90 -7.82 13.64 -2.13
N HIS A 91 -7.49 14.32 -3.22
CA HIS A 91 -7.65 13.80 -4.58
C HIS A 91 -6.31 13.80 -5.30
N VAL A 92 -5.88 12.62 -5.77
CA VAL A 92 -4.61 12.44 -6.46
C VAL A 92 -4.82 12.45 -7.98
N TYR A 93 -4.23 13.44 -8.65
CA TYR A 93 -4.13 13.53 -10.11
C TYR A 93 -2.67 13.38 -10.48
N ALA A 94 -2.26 12.17 -10.82
CA ALA A 94 -0.86 11.85 -10.99
C ALA A 94 -0.43 11.74 -12.45
N LEU A 95 0.77 12.25 -12.76
CA LEU A 95 1.50 11.96 -13.99
C LEU A 95 2.45 10.80 -13.72
N TYR A 96 2.40 9.76 -14.57
CA TYR A 96 3.35 8.65 -14.51
C TYR A 96 4.63 8.99 -15.29
N LEU A 97 5.77 8.73 -14.66
CA LEU A 97 7.10 8.86 -15.25
C LEU A 97 7.80 7.50 -15.22
N THR A 98 8.36 7.12 -16.36
CA THR A 98 9.32 6.01 -16.41
C THR A 98 10.60 6.41 -15.70
N CYS A 99 11.48 5.44 -15.41
CA CYS A 99 12.79 5.73 -14.83
C CYS A 99 13.89 5.96 -15.90
N ASP A 100 13.50 6.19 -17.16
CA ASP A 100 14.47 6.45 -18.22
C ASP A 100 15.26 7.75 -17.93
N PRO A 101 16.58 7.76 -18.19
CA PRO A 101 17.43 8.92 -17.92
C PRO A 101 16.94 10.19 -18.60
N ASP A 102 16.44 10.09 -19.84
CA ASP A 102 15.90 11.23 -20.59
C ASP A 102 14.63 11.79 -19.95
N VAL A 103 13.79 10.93 -19.35
CA VAL A 103 12.57 11.36 -18.63
C VAL A 103 12.93 12.05 -17.34
N LEU A 104 13.77 11.43 -16.51
CA LEU A 104 14.16 11.99 -15.20
C LEU A 104 15.07 13.21 -15.37
N GLY A 105 15.92 13.24 -16.39
CA GLY A 105 16.75 14.41 -16.74
C GLY A 105 15.94 15.64 -17.16
N ASN A 106 14.74 15.45 -17.71
CA ASN A 106 13.84 16.51 -18.12
C ASN A 106 12.75 16.84 -17.07
N ILE A 107 12.94 16.46 -15.81
CA ILE A 107 11.93 16.60 -14.75
C ILE A 107 11.42 18.04 -14.58
N ASP A 108 12.28 19.04 -14.78
CA ASP A 108 11.90 20.45 -14.66
C ASP A 108 10.83 20.85 -15.69
N ALA A 109 10.87 20.29 -16.90
CA ALA A 109 9.84 20.49 -17.93
C ALA A 109 8.50 19.83 -17.54
N TYR A 110 8.53 18.62 -16.97
CA TYR A 110 7.33 17.95 -16.49
C TYR A 110 6.72 18.68 -15.30
N ILE A 111 7.53 19.20 -14.38
CA ILE A 111 7.07 20.04 -13.26
C ILE A 111 6.43 21.32 -13.80
N ALA A 112 7.05 21.99 -14.76
CA ALA A 112 6.50 23.20 -15.37
C ALA A 112 5.14 22.91 -16.03
N TYR A 113 5.04 21.82 -16.78
CA TYR A 113 3.78 21.38 -17.38
C TYR A 113 2.72 21.07 -16.33
N ALA A 114 3.06 20.29 -15.29
CA ALA A 114 2.13 19.89 -14.23
C ALA A 114 1.53 21.13 -13.53
N LYS A 115 2.32 22.19 -13.31
CA LYS A 115 1.87 23.45 -12.70
C LYS A 115 0.79 24.19 -13.52
N THR A 116 0.65 23.88 -14.80
CA THR A 116 -0.39 24.47 -15.66
C THR A 116 -1.67 23.64 -15.71
N THR A 117 -1.72 22.53 -14.98
CA THR A 117 -2.80 21.56 -15.01
C THR A 117 -3.37 21.27 -13.61
N LYS A 118 -4.24 20.27 -13.51
CA LYS A 118 -4.73 19.76 -12.22
C LYS A 118 -3.82 18.69 -11.60
N ILE A 119 -2.69 18.35 -12.24
CA ILE A 119 -1.73 17.38 -11.73
C ILE A 119 -1.18 17.89 -10.40
N ASN A 120 -1.24 17.05 -9.37
CA ASN A 120 -0.74 17.34 -8.03
C ASN A 120 0.19 16.24 -7.50
N ALA A 121 0.47 15.23 -8.33
CA ALA A 121 1.32 14.11 -7.95
C ALA A 121 2.11 13.58 -9.15
N PHE A 122 3.21 12.89 -8.85
CA PHE A 122 3.97 12.10 -9.81
C PHE A 122 4.09 10.66 -9.34
N VAL A 123 3.82 9.71 -10.23
CA VAL A 123 4.18 8.30 -10.04
C VAL A 123 5.49 8.07 -10.74
N VAL A 124 6.53 7.75 -9.99
CA VAL A 124 7.87 7.52 -10.55
C VAL A 124 8.20 6.03 -10.46
N ASN A 125 8.61 5.44 -11.57
CA ASN A 125 8.96 4.03 -11.61
C ASN A 125 10.26 3.77 -10.85
N ILE A 126 10.21 2.86 -9.86
CA ILE A 126 11.38 2.39 -9.12
C ILE A 126 11.94 1.15 -9.81
N MET A 127 11.07 0.20 -10.14
CA MET A 127 11.43 -1.05 -10.80
C MET A 127 10.22 -1.63 -11.53
N ASP A 128 10.43 -2.10 -12.76
CA ASP A 128 9.42 -2.82 -13.55
C ASP A 128 10.10 -3.86 -14.46
N GLY A 129 10.16 -5.10 -14.01
CA GLY A 129 10.84 -6.17 -14.71
C GLY A 129 12.35 -5.90 -14.85
N THR A 130 12.79 -5.65 -16.07
CA THR A 130 14.19 -5.30 -16.40
C THR A 130 14.48 -3.81 -16.36
N SER A 131 13.47 -2.97 -16.10
CA SER A 131 13.64 -1.52 -15.99
C SER A 131 13.96 -1.15 -14.54
N ILE A 132 15.22 -0.96 -14.23
CA ILE A 132 15.74 -0.66 -12.89
C ILE A 132 15.98 0.84 -12.76
N GLY A 133 15.33 1.48 -11.79
CA GLY A 133 15.34 2.94 -11.64
C GLY A 133 16.70 3.50 -11.29
N TYR A 134 17.43 2.86 -10.39
CA TYR A 134 18.73 3.33 -9.93
C TYR A 134 19.60 2.18 -9.36
N ASP A 135 20.91 2.39 -9.38
CA ASP A 135 21.90 1.49 -8.78
C ASP A 135 21.80 1.49 -7.24
N SER A 136 22.10 0.36 -6.61
CA SER A 136 22.07 0.29 -5.14
C SER A 136 22.98 -0.81 -4.57
N GLU A 137 23.41 -0.63 -3.32
CA GLU A 137 24.16 -1.66 -2.60
C GLU A 137 23.38 -2.97 -2.46
N VAL A 138 22.06 -2.88 -2.35
CA VAL A 138 21.18 -4.05 -2.27
C VAL A 138 21.19 -4.82 -3.59
N PHE A 139 21.05 -4.14 -4.73
CA PHE A 139 21.17 -4.77 -6.04
C PHE A 139 22.56 -5.34 -6.26
N ARG A 140 23.62 -4.59 -5.97
CA ARG A 140 25.01 -5.12 -6.08
C ARG A 140 25.22 -6.42 -5.31
N LYS A 141 24.57 -6.54 -4.13
CA LYS A 141 24.70 -7.73 -3.28
C LYS A 141 23.85 -8.90 -3.74
N TYR A 142 22.59 -8.65 -4.12
CA TYR A 142 21.59 -9.71 -4.34
C TYR A 142 21.23 -9.93 -5.81
N SER A 143 21.43 -8.97 -6.68
CA SER A 143 21.22 -9.07 -8.12
C SER A 143 22.21 -8.16 -8.87
N PRO A 144 23.49 -8.56 -8.98
CA PRO A 144 24.52 -7.75 -9.66
C PRO A 144 24.15 -7.41 -11.10
N THR A 145 23.44 -8.32 -11.78
CA THR A 145 22.94 -8.08 -13.13
C THR A 145 21.97 -6.91 -13.14
N ALA A 146 20.98 -6.84 -12.21
CA ALA A 146 20.07 -5.73 -12.10
C ALA A 146 20.79 -4.39 -11.85
N ASP A 147 21.81 -4.38 -10.98
CA ASP A 147 22.62 -3.19 -10.70
C ASP A 147 23.32 -2.66 -11.96
N SER A 148 23.85 -3.56 -12.80
CA SER A 148 24.53 -3.20 -14.05
C SER A 148 23.62 -2.63 -15.12
N TYR A 149 22.31 -2.87 -15.03
CA TYR A 149 21.27 -2.34 -15.92
C TYR A 149 20.48 -1.19 -15.29
N ALA A 150 20.93 -0.66 -14.15
CA ALA A 150 20.27 0.50 -13.53
C ALA A 150 20.33 1.72 -14.48
N ASN A 151 19.18 2.35 -14.68
CA ASN A 151 19.05 3.46 -15.59
C ASN A 151 19.73 4.74 -15.09
N ASN A 152 19.78 4.92 -13.78
CA ASN A 152 20.34 6.12 -13.15
C ASN A 152 21.20 5.72 -11.96
N THR A 153 22.06 6.62 -11.54
CA THR A 153 22.67 6.52 -10.21
C THR A 153 21.65 6.83 -9.11
N GLN A 154 21.88 6.33 -7.92
CA GLN A 154 21.02 6.63 -6.77
C GLN A 154 20.92 8.14 -6.51
N GLU A 155 21.99 8.90 -6.75
CA GLU A 155 22.04 10.35 -6.53
C GLU A 155 21.20 11.11 -7.56
N GLU A 156 21.28 10.74 -8.84
CA GLU A 156 20.45 11.33 -9.90
C GLU A 156 18.98 11.08 -9.64
N TYR A 157 18.63 9.84 -9.26
CA TYR A 157 17.26 9.49 -8.95
C TYR A 157 16.72 10.27 -7.72
N LYS A 158 17.50 10.35 -6.63
CA LYS A 158 17.16 11.15 -5.45
C LYS A 158 16.98 12.63 -5.78
N THR A 159 17.87 13.17 -6.59
CA THR A 159 17.79 14.58 -7.03
C THR A 159 16.50 14.85 -7.78
N CYS A 160 16.10 13.95 -8.69
CA CYS A 160 14.83 14.04 -9.40
C CYS A 160 13.63 14.04 -8.41
N ILE A 161 13.59 13.09 -7.49
CA ILE A 161 12.53 13.00 -6.47
C ILE A 161 12.48 14.27 -5.61
N GLN A 162 13.63 14.78 -5.21
CA GLN A 162 13.70 16.00 -4.40
C GLN A 162 13.15 17.21 -5.14
N LYS A 163 13.49 17.39 -6.41
CA LYS A 163 12.92 18.46 -7.26
C LYS A 163 11.40 18.42 -7.34
N ILE A 164 10.81 17.23 -7.49
CA ILE A 164 9.36 17.05 -7.51
C ILE A 164 8.74 17.50 -6.18
N LYS A 165 9.35 17.08 -5.06
CA LYS A 165 8.87 17.41 -3.71
C LYS A 165 9.03 18.91 -3.41
N ASP A 166 10.16 19.50 -3.75
CA ASP A 166 10.42 20.94 -3.57
C ASP A 166 9.46 21.81 -4.40
N ALA A 167 8.98 21.27 -5.52
CA ALA A 167 7.94 21.91 -6.33
C ALA A 167 6.52 21.76 -5.75
N GLY A 168 6.35 21.05 -4.63
CA GLY A 168 5.10 20.88 -3.90
C GLY A 168 4.21 19.74 -4.39
N PHE A 169 4.73 18.80 -5.18
CA PHE A 169 3.98 17.65 -5.67
C PHE A 169 4.12 16.44 -4.76
N TYR A 170 3.04 15.67 -4.63
CA TYR A 170 3.06 14.37 -3.98
C TYR A 170 3.78 13.33 -4.84
N VAL A 171 4.66 12.52 -4.24
CA VAL A 171 5.45 11.50 -4.95
C VAL A 171 4.99 10.09 -4.56
N ILE A 172 4.76 9.28 -5.57
CA ILE A 172 4.39 7.87 -5.46
C ILE A 172 5.46 7.04 -6.15
N GLY A 173 6.12 6.16 -5.41
CA GLY A 173 7.03 5.17 -6.00
C GLY A 173 6.25 3.97 -6.53
N ARG A 174 6.48 3.57 -7.79
CA ARG A 174 5.92 2.35 -8.37
C ARG A 174 6.96 1.25 -8.37
N LEU A 175 6.63 0.12 -7.76
CA LEU A 175 7.45 -1.08 -7.73
C LEU A 175 6.61 -2.27 -8.18
N THR A 176 7.03 -2.96 -9.24
CA THR A 176 6.45 -4.23 -9.65
C THR A 176 7.12 -5.36 -8.88
N THR A 177 6.35 -6.06 -8.05
CA THR A 177 6.85 -7.18 -7.25
C THR A 177 6.76 -8.49 -8.04
N PHE A 178 7.67 -9.43 -7.73
CA PHE A 178 7.72 -10.77 -8.35
C PHE A 178 7.91 -10.77 -9.88
N ASN A 179 8.43 -9.70 -10.44
CA ASN A 179 8.78 -9.57 -11.85
C ASN A 179 10.20 -9.04 -11.96
N ASP A 180 11.19 -9.90 -11.69
CA ASP A 180 12.61 -9.59 -11.72
C ASP A 180 13.37 -10.70 -12.43
N SER A 181 13.54 -10.54 -13.75
CA SER A 181 14.25 -11.51 -14.58
C SER A 181 15.74 -11.57 -14.27
N PHE A 182 16.33 -10.46 -13.80
CA PHE A 182 17.74 -10.41 -13.46
C PHE A 182 18.02 -11.19 -12.17
N PHE A 183 17.16 -11.04 -11.16
CA PHE A 183 17.30 -11.81 -9.92
C PHE A 183 17.20 -13.31 -10.19
N VAL A 184 16.26 -13.75 -11.02
CA VAL A 184 16.14 -15.17 -11.42
C VAL A 184 17.38 -15.65 -12.15
N SER A 185 17.96 -14.81 -13.01
CA SER A 185 19.20 -15.13 -13.74
C SER A 185 20.43 -15.23 -12.82
N ASP A 186 20.50 -14.39 -11.81
CA ASP A 186 21.58 -14.38 -10.82
C ASP A 186 21.47 -15.54 -9.80
N HIS A 187 20.30 -16.20 -9.71
CA HIS A 187 19.98 -17.27 -8.77
C HIS A 187 19.30 -18.47 -9.48
N PRO A 188 20.02 -19.19 -10.36
CA PRO A 188 19.49 -20.31 -11.17
C PRO A 188 19.10 -21.54 -10.32
#